data_20e3ff5a0902cf891d8813cf0595b727
#
_entry.id   20e3ff5a0902cf891d8813cf0595b727
#
_cell.length_a   1.000
_cell.length_b   1.000
_cell.length_c   1.000
_cell.angle_alpha   90.00
_cell.angle_beta   90.00
_cell.angle_gamma   90.00
#
_symmetry.space_group_name_H-M   'P 1'
#
loop_
_entity.id
_entity.type
_entity.pdbx_description
1 polymer ?
#
loop_
_entity_poly.entity_id
_entity_poly.type
_entity_poly.pdbx_seq_one_letter_code
_entity_poly.pdbx_strand_id
1 'polypeptide(L)'
;MDLMQEIIANAQNNKQRIVLPEGDEPRTLKAADRLLADGVADIILIGPAEKIKEMTAEFGLQNIGKARIIDPMNNPERQKYADLLFEIRKAKGMTPEQAYDLAGNFMYLGILLVKAGEADGLVSGARSTTGDMLRPALQIIKTVPGVSCVSGAFTMFLPEGCPYGTDGRMVFADCAVTPMPTAEQLAEIAICTADTAKAIAKIDPITAILSFSTKGSAKHEVVDKVIEATRIAKERRPDLVLDGELQADAAIVPSVGSSKAPGSPVAGKANTLVFPCLEVGNIAYKLVQRLAGAEAVGPVLQGLAKPCNDLSRGCSIDDVYKLVAITCNQAIAQKQK
;
A
#
# COMPACT_ATOMS: atom_id res chain seq x y z
N MET A 1 5.74 22.27 5.75
CA MET A 1 5.92 21.05 6.59
C MET A 1 6.18 19.91 5.62
N ASP A 2 7.17 19.08 5.88
CA ASP A 2 7.41 17.89 5.04
C ASP A 2 6.18 16.95 5.11
N LEU A 3 5.78 16.36 3.99
CA LEU A 3 4.62 15.46 3.92
C LEU A 3 4.67 14.34 4.99
N MET A 4 5.87 13.77 5.22
CA MET A 4 6.01 12.75 6.25
C MET A 4 5.73 13.28 7.65
N GLN A 5 6.10 14.51 7.95
CA GLN A 5 5.74 15.16 9.22
C GLN A 5 4.23 15.37 9.34
N GLU A 6 3.55 15.74 8.24
CA GLU A 6 2.09 15.87 8.22
C GLU A 6 1.39 14.51 8.44
N ILE A 7 1.88 13.46 7.77
CA ILE A 7 1.38 12.08 7.94
C ILE A 7 1.54 11.60 9.38
N ILE A 8 2.71 11.84 9.98
CA ILE A 8 3.00 11.48 11.37
C ILE A 8 2.10 12.27 12.33
N ALA A 9 2.01 13.58 12.16
CA ALA A 9 1.17 14.44 13.01
C ALA A 9 -0.32 14.04 12.93
N ASN A 10 -0.82 13.71 11.73
CA ASN A 10 -2.19 13.24 11.57
C ASN A 10 -2.42 11.88 12.26
N ALA A 11 -1.46 10.96 12.19
CA ALA A 11 -1.52 9.67 12.87
C ALA A 11 -1.50 9.85 14.41
N GLN A 12 -0.67 10.75 14.94
CA GLN A 12 -0.61 11.09 16.37
C GLN A 12 -1.93 11.65 16.89
N ASN A 13 -2.57 12.52 16.11
CA ASN A 13 -3.84 13.15 16.48
C ASN A 13 -5.04 12.19 16.35
N ASN A 14 -4.93 11.14 15.55
CA ASN A 14 -6.00 10.19 15.24
C ASN A 14 -5.49 8.76 15.39
N LYS A 15 -5.04 8.38 16.57
CA LYS A 15 -4.38 7.10 16.85
C LYS A 15 -5.14 5.90 16.29
N GLN A 16 -4.39 5.02 15.64
CA GLN A 16 -4.87 3.76 15.10
C GLN A 16 -4.12 2.60 15.74
N ARG A 17 -4.75 1.43 15.80
CA ARG A 17 -4.17 0.18 16.29
C ARG A 17 -3.54 -0.56 15.11
N ILE A 18 -2.23 -0.71 15.11
CA ILE A 18 -1.50 -1.35 14.01
C ILE A 18 -0.84 -2.64 14.50
N VAL A 19 -1.09 -3.72 13.76
CA VAL A 19 -0.46 -5.01 14.00
C VAL A 19 0.89 -5.08 13.28
N LEU A 20 1.89 -5.52 14.01
CA LEU A 20 3.22 -5.89 13.50
C LEU A 20 3.40 -7.39 13.78
N PRO A 21 3.08 -8.27 12.81
CA PRO A 21 3.07 -9.71 13.04
C PRO A 21 4.46 -10.33 13.17
N GLU A 22 5.51 -9.59 12.81
CA GLU A 22 6.93 -9.99 12.96
C GLU A 22 7.56 -9.34 14.19
N GLY A 23 6.89 -9.46 15.36
CA GLY A 23 7.26 -8.75 16.58
C GLY A 23 8.63 -9.14 17.16
N ASP A 24 9.16 -10.31 16.79
CA ASP A 24 10.50 -10.78 17.15
C ASP A 24 11.55 -10.52 16.05
N GLU A 25 11.27 -9.63 15.12
CA GLU A 25 12.24 -9.14 14.12
C GLU A 25 12.89 -7.84 14.63
N PRO A 26 14.24 -7.72 14.66
CA PRO A 26 14.92 -6.60 15.30
C PRO A 26 14.53 -5.21 14.80
N ARG A 27 14.35 -5.03 13.49
CA ARG A 27 13.99 -3.73 12.90
C ARG A 27 12.56 -3.36 13.26
N THR A 28 11.65 -4.35 13.19
CA THR A 28 10.25 -4.21 13.56
C THR A 28 10.11 -3.82 15.03
N LEU A 29 10.83 -4.49 15.92
CA LEU A 29 10.78 -4.22 17.35
C LEU A 29 11.35 -2.83 17.69
N LYS A 30 12.47 -2.42 17.08
CA LYS A 30 13.05 -1.07 17.26
C LYS A 30 12.15 0.03 16.71
N ALA A 31 11.51 -0.21 15.56
CA ALA A 31 10.52 0.73 15.02
C ALA A 31 9.29 0.84 15.91
N ALA A 32 8.80 -0.28 16.47
CA ALA A 32 7.69 -0.29 17.42
C ALA A 32 7.99 0.55 18.67
N ASP A 33 9.19 0.44 19.24
CA ASP A 33 9.60 1.24 20.39
C ASP A 33 9.53 2.75 20.08
N ARG A 34 10.07 3.15 18.93
CA ARG A 34 10.04 4.54 18.46
C ARG A 34 8.61 5.04 18.18
N LEU A 35 7.76 4.24 17.52
CA LEU A 35 6.36 4.57 17.26
C LEU A 35 5.56 4.79 18.55
N LEU A 36 5.83 3.96 19.58
CA LEU A 36 5.21 4.07 20.89
C LEU A 36 5.75 5.26 21.68
N ALA A 37 7.04 5.58 21.57
CA ALA A 37 7.64 6.76 22.17
C ALA A 37 7.02 8.05 21.62
N ASP A 38 6.91 8.12 20.29
CA ASP A 38 6.39 9.28 19.56
C ASP A 38 4.85 9.34 19.57
N GLY A 39 4.17 8.30 20.06
CA GLY A 39 2.72 8.24 20.12
C GLY A 39 2.01 8.20 18.77
N VAL A 40 2.65 7.63 17.73
CA VAL A 40 2.13 7.58 16.35
C VAL A 40 1.00 6.57 16.20
N ALA A 41 1.08 5.43 16.89
CA ALA A 41 0.10 4.35 16.82
C ALA A 41 0.06 3.56 18.13
N ASP A 42 -1.07 2.90 18.39
CA ASP A 42 -1.14 1.81 19.34
C ASP A 42 -0.66 0.53 18.66
N ILE A 43 0.37 -0.09 19.20
CA ILE A 43 1.06 -1.22 18.55
C ILE A 43 0.60 -2.55 19.15
N ILE A 44 0.32 -3.51 18.26
CA ILE A 44 0.09 -4.92 18.60
C ILE A 44 1.24 -5.71 17.98
N LEU A 45 2.10 -6.29 18.83
CA LEU A 45 3.20 -7.16 18.42
C LEU A 45 2.74 -8.61 18.47
N ILE A 46 2.99 -9.39 17.41
CA ILE A 46 2.77 -10.83 17.43
C ILE A 46 4.13 -11.54 17.38
N GLY A 47 4.37 -12.44 18.33
CA GLY A 47 5.58 -13.24 18.42
C GLY A 47 5.74 -13.87 19.80
N PRO A 48 6.77 -14.73 19.98
CA PRO A 48 7.05 -15.36 21.27
C PRO A 48 7.35 -14.29 22.33
N ALA A 49 6.50 -14.23 23.36
CA ALA A 49 6.52 -13.13 24.35
C ALA A 49 7.88 -13.04 25.09
N GLU A 50 8.46 -14.18 25.49
CA GLU A 50 9.76 -14.19 26.16
C GLU A 50 10.87 -13.69 25.23
N LYS A 51 10.88 -14.09 23.97
CA LYS A 51 11.87 -13.61 22.99
C LYS A 51 11.78 -12.10 22.77
N ILE A 52 10.57 -11.57 22.63
CA ILE A 52 10.35 -10.11 22.53
C ILE A 52 10.90 -9.39 23.76
N LYS A 53 10.68 -9.94 24.96
CA LYS A 53 11.18 -9.41 26.22
C LYS A 53 12.71 -9.44 26.30
N GLU A 54 13.33 -10.55 25.92
CA GLU A 54 14.79 -10.67 25.85
C GLU A 54 15.40 -9.64 24.89
N MET A 55 14.88 -9.53 23.69
CA MET A 55 15.33 -8.55 22.69
C MET A 55 15.08 -7.11 23.14
N THR A 56 13.99 -6.85 23.84
CA THR A 56 13.70 -5.51 24.42
C THR A 56 14.78 -5.11 25.41
N ALA A 57 15.22 -6.03 26.28
CA ALA A 57 16.31 -5.80 27.23
C ALA A 57 17.67 -5.67 26.52
N GLU A 58 17.97 -6.57 25.57
CA GLU A 58 19.20 -6.55 24.78
C GLU A 58 19.40 -5.24 24.04
N PHE A 59 18.34 -4.71 23.41
CA PHE A 59 18.41 -3.47 22.64
C PHE A 59 18.17 -2.21 23.49
N GLY A 60 17.90 -2.34 24.78
CA GLY A 60 17.66 -1.21 25.69
C GLY A 60 16.39 -0.42 25.36
N LEU A 61 15.35 -1.07 24.79
CA LEU A 61 14.11 -0.43 24.39
C LEU A 61 13.25 -0.08 25.61
N GLN A 62 12.64 1.09 25.61
CA GLN A 62 11.99 1.65 26.82
C GLN A 62 10.45 1.66 26.71
N ASN A 63 9.88 1.54 25.53
CA ASN A 63 8.46 1.78 25.27
C ASN A 63 7.66 0.53 24.92
N ILE A 64 8.32 -0.60 24.64
CA ILE A 64 7.66 -1.87 24.23
C ILE A 64 6.60 -2.32 25.25
N GLY A 65 6.77 -1.99 26.54
CA GLY A 65 5.76 -2.27 27.56
C GLY A 65 4.40 -1.60 27.35
N LYS A 66 4.30 -0.63 26.43
CA LYS A 66 3.05 -0.01 26.02
C LYS A 66 2.32 -0.79 24.91
N ALA A 67 2.99 -1.73 24.25
CA ALA A 67 2.41 -2.55 23.20
C ALA A 67 1.57 -3.70 23.78
N ARG A 68 0.51 -4.09 23.07
CA ARG A 68 -0.15 -5.39 23.29
C ARG A 68 0.70 -6.46 22.62
N ILE A 69 1.23 -7.41 23.40
CA ILE A 69 1.99 -8.55 22.88
C ILE A 69 1.09 -9.78 22.85
N ILE A 70 1.04 -10.49 21.72
CA ILE A 70 0.28 -11.72 21.54
C ILE A 70 1.25 -12.81 21.07
N ASP A 71 1.43 -13.84 21.91
CA ASP A 71 2.11 -15.06 21.51
C ASP A 71 1.12 -15.98 20.77
N PRO A 72 1.30 -16.22 19.47
CA PRO A 72 0.31 -16.98 18.68
C PRO A 72 0.17 -18.42 19.13
N MET A 73 1.23 -18.99 19.73
CA MET A 73 1.21 -20.39 20.21
C MET A 73 0.56 -20.52 21.59
N ASN A 74 0.66 -19.47 22.42
CA ASN A 74 0.13 -19.43 23.78
C ASN A 74 -1.06 -18.46 23.93
N ASN A 75 -1.78 -18.19 22.83
CA ASN A 75 -2.91 -17.28 22.82
C ASN A 75 -4.19 -17.95 23.38
N PRO A 76 -4.73 -17.51 24.53
CA PRO A 76 -5.97 -18.06 25.07
C PRO A 76 -7.20 -17.82 24.18
N GLU A 77 -7.16 -16.81 23.31
CA GLU A 77 -8.22 -16.49 22.35
C GLU A 77 -8.05 -17.20 20.99
N ARG A 78 -7.08 -18.11 20.84
CA ARG A 78 -6.79 -18.78 19.55
C ARG A 78 -8.03 -19.43 18.94
N GLN A 79 -8.88 -20.07 19.76
CA GLN A 79 -10.13 -20.69 19.29
C GLN A 79 -11.08 -19.66 18.66
N LYS A 80 -11.24 -18.48 19.25
CA LYS A 80 -12.07 -17.38 18.70
C LYS A 80 -11.65 -16.99 17.28
N TYR A 81 -10.32 -16.88 17.04
CA TYR A 81 -9.82 -16.55 15.71
C TYR A 81 -9.90 -17.73 14.74
N ALA A 82 -9.76 -18.95 15.23
CA ALA A 82 -9.99 -20.17 14.44
C ALA A 82 -11.45 -20.24 13.97
N ASP A 83 -12.40 -20.01 14.86
CA ASP A 83 -13.83 -20.02 14.52
C ASP A 83 -14.15 -18.92 13.49
N LEU A 84 -13.60 -17.71 13.66
CA LEU A 84 -13.76 -16.64 12.68
C LEU A 84 -13.20 -17.02 11.30
N LEU A 85 -12.00 -17.62 11.26
CA LEU A 85 -11.38 -18.06 10.02
C LEU A 85 -12.19 -19.17 9.35
N PHE A 86 -12.65 -20.15 10.14
CA PHE A 86 -13.49 -21.23 9.67
C PHE A 86 -14.78 -20.69 9.03
N GLU A 87 -15.51 -19.81 9.71
CA GLU A 87 -16.73 -19.20 9.17
C GLU A 87 -16.50 -18.47 7.84
N ILE A 88 -15.37 -17.77 7.68
CA ILE A 88 -15.01 -17.08 6.44
C ILE A 88 -14.69 -18.07 5.31
N ARG A 89 -14.11 -19.24 5.63
CA ARG A 89 -13.49 -20.14 4.65
C ARG A 89 -14.16 -21.50 4.49
N LYS A 90 -15.14 -21.87 5.32
CA LYS A 90 -15.83 -23.19 5.27
C LYS A 90 -16.43 -23.49 3.89
N ALA A 91 -16.99 -22.49 3.20
CA ALA A 91 -17.51 -22.64 1.83
C ALA A 91 -16.42 -22.90 0.77
N LYS A 92 -15.13 -22.75 1.14
CA LYS A 92 -13.96 -23.05 0.30
C LYS A 92 -13.22 -24.31 0.76
N GLY A 93 -13.86 -25.16 1.59
CA GLY A 93 -13.37 -26.46 2.02
C GLY A 93 -12.40 -26.44 3.20
N MET A 94 -12.28 -25.33 3.93
CA MET A 94 -11.48 -25.30 5.16
C MET A 94 -12.14 -26.13 6.25
N THR A 95 -11.34 -26.93 6.98
CA THR A 95 -11.81 -27.66 8.17
C THR A 95 -11.56 -26.86 9.45
N PRO A 96 -12.27 -27.16 10.57
CA PRO A 96 -12.03 -26.51 11.86
C PRO A 96 -10.57 -26.68 12.34
N GLU A 97 -9.99 -27.87 12.14
CA GLU A 97 -8.60 -28.17 12.52
C GLU A 97 -7.61 -27.30 11.73
N GLN A 98 -7.80 -27.19 10.41
CA GLN A 98 -6.98 -26.31 9.57
C GLN A 98 -7.10 -24.84 10.00
N ALA A 99 -8.30 -24.39 10.35
CA ALA A 99 -8.52 -23.04 10.84
C ALA A 99 -7.82 -22.79 12.18
N TYR A 100 -7.85 -23.77 13.09
CA TYR A 100 -7.15 -23.70 14.36
C TYR A 100 -5.62 -23.63 14.20
N ASP A 101 -5.07 -24.46 13.31
CA ASP A 101 -3.63 -24.44 13.02
C ASP A 101 -3.20 -23.09 12.43
N LEU A 102 -3.95 -22.57 11.46
CA LEU A 102 -3.67 -21.28 10.84
C LEU A 102 -3.85 -20.10 11.79
N ALA A 103 -4.78 -20.17 12.77
CA ALA A 103 -4.92 -19.15 13.80
C ALA A 103 -3.70 -19.06 14.73
N GLY A 104 -2.85 -20.10 14.77
CA GLY A 104 -1.53 -20.10 15.43
C GLY A 104 -0.40 -19.53 14.56
N ASN A 105 -0.65 -19.22 13.29
CA ASN A 105 0.32 -18.58 12.43
C ASN A 105 0.28 -17.06 12.63
N PHE A 106 1.44 -16.45 12.86
CA PHE A 106 1.55 -15.02 13.18
C PHE A 106 0.92 -14.09 12.13
N MET A 107 1.05 -14.42 10.84
CA MET A 107 0.51 -13.60 9.76
C MET A 107 -1.01 -13.73 9.66
N TYR A 108 -1.53 -14.98 9.73
CA TYR A 108 -2.99 -15.22 9.76
C TYR A 108 -3.62 -14.56 10.98
N LEU A 109 -3.01 -14.69 12.17
CA LEU A 109 -3.52 -14.06 13.39
C LEU A 109 -3.54 -12.53 13.24
N GLY A 110 -2.49 -11.93 12.69
CA GLY A 110 -2.45 -10.48 12.43
C GLY A 110 -3.60 -10.01 11.53
N ILE A 111 -3.85 -10.71 10.44
CA ILE A 111 -4.96 -10.42 9.52
C ILE A 111 -6.32 -10.66 10.19
N LEU A 112 -6.45 -11.68 11.03
CA LEU A 112 -7.69 -11.96 11.78
C LEU A 112 -8.00 -10.88 12.82
N LEU A 113 -6.99 -10.32 13.49
CA LEU A 113 -7.16 -9.16 14.38
C LEU A 113 -7.73 -7.94 13.63
N VAL A 114 -7.21 -7.67 12.43
CA VAL A 114 -7.75 -6.60 11.56
C VAL A 114 -9.18 -6.92 11.13
N LYS A 115 -9.47 -8.16 10.77
CA LYS A 115 -10.83 -8.61 10.38
C LYS A 115 -11.83 -8.52 11.52
N ALA A 116 -11.41 -8.87 12.73
CA ALA A 116 -12.23 -8.80 13.94
C ALA A 116 -12.47 -7.35 14.43
N GLY A 117 -11.79 -6.35 13.84
CA GLY A 117 -11.87 -4.96 14.27
C GLY A 117 -11.08 -4.66 15.56
N GLU A 118 -10.20 -5.58 15.98
CA GLU A 118 -9.30 -5.37 17.11
C GLU A 118 -8.06 -4.56 16.71
N ALA A 119 -7.78 -4.49 15.42
CA ALA A 119 -6.78 -3.62 14.82
C ALA A 119 -7.36 -2.88 13.62
N ASP A 120 -6.76 -1.74 13.28
CA ASP A 120 -7.19 -0.87 12.19
C ASP A 120 -6.35 -1.09 10.92
N GLY A 121 -5.17 -1.69 11.06
CA GLY A 121 -4.28 -2.03 9.96
C GLY A 121 -3.15 -2.96 10.37
N LEU A 122 -2.36 -3.40 9.37
CA LEU A 122 -1.23 -4.31 9.54
C LEU A 122 -0.06 -3.86 8.67
N VAL A 123 1.17 -3.99 9.20
CA VAL A 123 2.42 -3.80 8.46
C VAL A 123 3.33 -5.01 8.71
N SER A 124 3.81 -5.64 7.63
CA SER A 124 4.71 -6.80 7.68
C SER A 124 5.71 -6.77 6.51
N GLY A 125 6.53 -7.79 6.35
CA GLY A 125 7.42 -7.98 5.20
C GLY A 125 8.90 -7.79 5.49
N ALA A 126 9.26 -7.41 6.71
CA ALA A 126 10.67 -7.32 7.09
C ALA A 126 11.39 -8.68 7.02
N ARG A 127 10.65 -9.78 7.24
CA ARG A 127 11.12 -11.17 7.18
C ARG A 127 10.34 -12.01 6.16
N SER A 128 9.02 -11.82 6.10
CA SER A 128 8.11 -12.59 5.25
C SER A 128 8.15 -12.12 3.79
N THR A 129 7.65 -12.95 2.88
CA THR A 129 7.44 -12.55 1.49
C THR A 129 6.11 -11.83 1.32
N THR A 130 6.00 -11.01 0.27
CA THR A 130 4.73 -10.37 -0.12
C THR A 130 3.58 -11.40 -0.24
N GLY A 131 3.87 -12.59 -0.79
CA GLY A 131 2.86 -13.67 -0.91
C GLY A 131 2.37 -14.21 0.42
N ASP A 132 3.22 -14.24 1.46
CA ASP A 132 2.85 -14.72 2.79
C ASP A 132 1.84 -13.79 3.46
N MET A 133 1.91 -12.49 3.20
CA MET A 133 0.96 -11.49 3.69
C MET A 133 -0.28 -11.38 2.79
N LEU A 134 -0.10 -11.30 1.47
CA LEU A 134 -1.22 -11.10 0.55
C LEU A 134 -2.20 -12.28 0.53
N ARG A 135 -1.70 -13.51 0.63
CA ARG A 135 -2.57 -14.70 0.63
C ARG A 135 -3.61 -14.66 1.75
N PRO A 136 -3.26 -14.55 3.04
CA PRO A 136 -4.26 -14.43 4.11
C PRO A 136 -5.07 -13.12 4.00
N ALA A 137 -4.49 -12.00 3.58
CA ALA A 137 -5.21 -10.75 3.39
C ALA A 137 -6.35 -10.90 2.37
N LEU A 138 -6.07 -11.48 1.19
CA LEU A 138 -7.08 -11.74 0.16
C LEU A 138 -8.12 -12.79 0.59
N GLN A 139 -7.72 -13.78 1.39
CA GLN A 139 -8.62 -14.82 1.89
C GLN A 139 -9.60 -14.30 2.93
N ILE A 140 -9.19 -13.37 3.80
CA ILE A 140 -9.88 -12.96 5.02
C ILE A 140 -10.44 -11.55 4.90
N ILE A 141 -9.60 -10.57 4.53
CA ILE A 141 -9.97 -9.15 4.38
C ILE A 141 -10.72 -8.95 3.06
N LYS A 142 -10.19 -9.56 1.98
CA LYS A 142 -10.66 -9.38 0.60
C LYS A 142 -10.37 -7.97 0.08
N THR A 143 -10.77 -7.72 -1.17
CA THR A 143 -10.71 -6.40 -1.79
C THR A 143 -11.96 -5.57 -1.46
N VAL A 144 -11.88 -4.27 -1.65
CA VAL A 144 -13.06 -3.39 -1.58
C VAL A 144 -14.06 -3.78 -2.68
N PRO A 145 -15.38 -3.58 -2.49
CA PRO A 145 -16.36 -3.84 -3.52
C PRO A 145 -16.02 -3.12 -4.83
N GLY A 146 -16.10 -3.84 -5.94
CA GLY A 146 -15.79 -3.31 -7.28
C GLY A 146 -14.31 -3.30 -7.65
N VAL A 147 -13.44 -3.82 -6.78
CA VAL A 147 -12.00 -4.00 -7.05
C VAL A 147 -11.66 -5.49 -7.00
N SER A 148 -11.05 -6.00 -8.06
CA SER A 148 -10.73 -7.42 -8.22
C SER A 148 -9.26 -7.76 -7.95
N CYS A 149 -8.38 -6.75 -7.88
CA CYS A 149 -6.94 -6.95 -7.68
C CYS A 149 -6.37 -6.00 -6.62
N VAL A 150 -5.20 -6.36 -6.11
CA VAL A 150 -4.37 -5.52 -5.24
C VAL A 150 -3.23 -4.95 -6.05
N SER A 151 -2.86 -3.70 -5.81
CA SER A 151 -1.72 -3.05 -6.44
C SER A 151 -0.88 -2.30 -5.42
N GLY A 152 0.35 -1.93 -5.79
CA GLY A 152 1.26 -1.20 -4.92
C GLY A 152 1.64 0.15 -5.50
N ALA A 153 1.41 1.22 -4.75
CA ALA A 153 1.74 2.58 -5.13
C ALA A 153 2.95 3.11 -4.36
N PHE A 154 3.79 3.88 -5.04
CA PHE A 154 4.87 4.66 -4.43
C PHE A 154 4.56 6.15 -4.53
N THR A 155 4.73 6.87 -3.42
CA THR A 155 4.88 8.33 -3.48
C THR A 155 6.34 8.64 -3.77
N MET A 156 6.58 9.30 -4.91
CA MET A 156 7.89 9.73 -5.36
C MET A 156 8.09 11.20 -4.96
N PHE A 157 9.10 11.46 -4.14
CA PHE A 157 9.54 12.83 -3.84
C PHE A 157 10.66 13.18 -4.81
N LEU A 158 10.38 14.12 -5.68
CA LEU A 158 11.31 14.55 -6.71
C LEU A 158 12.36 15.51 -6.12
N PRO A 159 13.58 15.56 -6.69
CA PRO A 159 14.60 16.50 -6.25
C PRO A 159 14.14 17.96 -6.33
N GLU A 160 14.70 18.81 -5.48
CA GLU A 160 14.45 20.24 -5.51
C GLU A 160 14.74 20.83 -6.90
N GLY A 161 13.85 21.68 -7.38
CA GLY A 161 13.93 22.27 -8.71
C GLY A 161 13.41 21.40 -9.85
N CYS A 162 12.96 20.17 -9.60
CA CYS A 162 12.27 19.39 -10.62
C CYS A 162 10.94 20.04 -10.99
N PRO A 163 10.67 20.32 -12.29
CA PRO A 163 9.47 21.07 -12.71
C PRO A 163 8.20 20.22 -12.77
N TYR A 164 8.27 18.93 -12.46
CA TYR A 164 7.17 17.97 -12.59
C TYR A 164 6.52 17.64 -11.25
N GLY A 165 5.32 17.08 -11.31
CA GLY A 165 4.54 16.71 -10.14
C GLY A 165 3.82 17.90 -9.49
N THR A 166 3.32 17.69 -8.28
CA THR A 166 2.68 18.73 -7.47
C THR A 166 3.48 18.87 -6.18
N ASP A 167 4.02 20.05 -5.92
CA ASP A 167 4.91 20.32 -4.78
C ASP A 167 6.06 19.30 -4.64
N GLY A 168 6.68 18.93 -5.76
CA GLY A 168 7.75 17.92 -5.81
C GLY A 168 7.28 16.48 -5.58
N ARG A 169 5.99 16.19 -5.68
CA ARG A 169 5.42 14.86 -5.43
C ARG A 169 4.74 14.29 -6.66
N MET A 170 4.94 12.99 -6.86
CA MET A 170 4.20 12.17 -7.83
C MET A 170 3.80 10.84 -7.21
N VAL A 171 2.77 10.18 -7.76
CA VAL A 171 2.38 8.82 -7.36
C VAL A 171 2.52 7.88 -8.56
N PHE A 172 3.20 6.76 -8.36
CA PHE A 172 3.46 5.73 -9.36
C PHE A 172 2.80 4.40 -8.96
N ALA A 173 2.01 3.77 -9.85
CA ALA A 173 1.40 2.44 -9.66
C ALA A 173 1.06 1.74 -11.00
N ASP A 174 0.90 0.40 -11.08
CA ASP A 174 1.33 -0.56 -10.08
C ASP A 174 2.84 -0.78 -10.22
N CYS A 175 3.54 -0.80 -9.11
CA CYS A 175 4.99 -0.98 -9.09
C CYS A 175 5.43 -2.20 -8.27
N ALA A 176 4.49 -2.99 -7.68
CA ALA A 176 4.85 -3.98 -6.67
C ALA A 176 4.08 -5.31 -6.69
N VAL A 177 2.88 -5.41 -7.27
CA VAL A 177 1.96 -6.53 -6.99
C VAL A 177 1.44 -7.26 -8.23
N THR A 178 0.72 -6.60 -9.14
CA THR A 178 -0.02 -7.26 -10.22
C THR A 178 0.78 -7.32 -11.52
N PRO A 179 1.31 -8.51 -11.93
CA PRO A 179 2.24 -8.58 -13.07
C PRO A 179 1.65 -8.09 -14.39
N MET A 180 0.51 -8.66 -14.78
CA MET A 180 -0.15 -8.37 -16.07
C MET A 180 -1.65 -8.12 -15.83
N PRO A 181 -2.03 -6.88 -15.49
CA PRO A 181 -3.45 -6.55 -15.29
C PRO A 181 -4.24 -6.65 -16.58
N THR A 182 -5.49 -7.11 -16.49
CA THR A 182 -6.48 -6.94 -17.58
C THR A 182 -6.85 -5.46 -17.73
N ALA A 183 -7.64 -5.10 -18.74
CA ALA A 183 -8.12 -3.72 -18.90
C ALA A 183 -8.95 -3.27 -17.68
N GLU A 184 -9.84 -4.13 -17.17
CA GLU A 184 -10.65 -3.87 -15.97
C GLU A 184 -9.77 -3.66 -14.74
N GLN A 185 -8.79 -4.53 -14.52
CA GLN A 185 -7.85 -4.42 -13.40
C GLN A 185 -7.00 -3.15 -13.50
N LEU A 186 -6.54 -2.80 -14.70
CA LEU A 186 -5.77 -1.57 -14.91
C LEU A 186 -6.61 -0.31 -14.64
N ALA A 187 -7.90 -0.33 -14.98
CA ALA A 187 -8.85 0.72 -14.62
C ALA A 187 -9.03 0.83 -13.10
N GLU A 188 -9.17 -0.31 -12.41
CA GLU A 188 -9.26 -0.38 -10.95
C GLU A 188 -7.98 0.15 -10.28
N ILE A 189 -6.81 -0.22 -10.79
CA ILE A 189 -5.51 0.30 -10.32
C ILE A 189 -5.48 1.83 -10.47
N ALA A 190 -5.91 2.37 -11.62
CA ALA A 190 -5.90 3.81 -11.85
C ALA A 190 -6.82 4.56 -10.87
N ILE A 191 -8.02 4.04 -10.61
CA ILE A 191 -8.97 4.60 -9.65
C ILE A 191 -8.40 4.55 -8.22
N CYS A 192 -7.89 3.38 -7.79
CA CYS A 192 -7.27 3.23 -6.47
C CYS A 192 -6.06 4.14 -6.30
N THR A 193 -5.26 4.34 -7.37
CA THR A 193 -4.08 5.20 -7.34
C THR A 193 -4.45 6.67 -7.20
N ALA A 194 -5.52 7.13 -7.86
CA ALA A 194 -6.04 8.48 -7.66
C ALA A 194 -6.51 8.70 -6.21
N ASP A 195 -7.26 7.74 -5.64
CA ASP A 195 -7.67 7.80 -4.23
C ASP A 195 -6.44 7.81 -3.27
N THR A 196 -5.41 7.02 -3.58
CA THR A 196 -4.15 6.97 -2.79
C THR A 196 -3.38 8.29 -2.90
N ALA A 197 -3.29 8.89 -4.08
CA ALA A 197 -2.65 10.18 -4.30
C ALA A 197 -3.29 11.27 -3.43
N LYS A 198 -4.61 11.30 -3.37
CA LYS A 198 -5.36 12.23 -2.53
C LYS A 198 -5.20 11.95 -1.03
N ALA A 199 -5.34 10.69 -0.62
CA ALA A 199 -5.35 10.32 0.79
C ALA A 199 -3.96 10.36 1.44
N ILE A 200 -2.91 9.93 0.73
CA ILE A 200 -1.57 9.71 1.27
C ILE A 200 -0.58 10.77 0.76
N ALA A 201 -0.48 10.97 -0.56
CA ALA A 201 0.43 11.99 -1.10
C ALA A 201 -0.09 13.43 -0.93
N LYS A 202 -1.36 13.59 -0.50
CA LYS A 202 -2.02 14.90 -0.27
C LYS A 202 -1.93 15.81 -1.49
N ILE A 203 -2.14 15.25 -2.68
CA ILE A 203 -2.21 15.97 -3.95
C ILE A 203 -3.55 15.70 -4.63
N ASP A 204 -4.06 16.67 -5.38
CA ASP A 204 -5.20 16.45 -6.27
C ASP A 204 -4.71 15.63 -7.47
N PRO A 205 -5.24 14.40 -7.68
CA PRO A 205 -4.72 13.50 -8.69
C PRO A 205 -5.05 13.97 -10.10
N ILE A 206 -4.01 14.10 -10.92
CA ILE A 206 -4.10 14.25 -12.37
C ILE A 206 -3.49 12.97 -12.96
N THR A 207 -4.35 12.00 -13.28
CA THR A 207 -3.96 10.61 -13.49
C THR A 207 -3.77 10.27 -14.96
N ALA A 208 -2.58 9.83 -15.34
CA ALA A 208 -2.27 9.32 -16.68
C ALA A 208 -2.13 7.80 -16.66
N ILE A 209 -2.88 7.08 -17.52
CA ILE A 209 -2.61 5.67 -17.81
C ILE A 209 -1.62 5.62 -18.98
N LEU A 210 -0.43 5.07 -18.71
CA LEU A 210 0.71 5.16 -19.61
C LEU A 210 0.74 4.04 -20.65
N SER A 211 1.29 4.39 -21.81
CA SER A 211 1.56 3.49 -22.94
C SER A 211 2.75 4.01 -23.74
N PHE A 212 3.22 3.24 -24.68
CA PHE A 212 4.13 3.74 -25.74
C PHE A 212 3.36 4.49 -26.88
N SER A 213 2.04 4.55 -26.82
CA SER A 213 1.15 5.31 -27.73
C SER A 213 0.56 6.53 -27.03
N THR A 214 0.26 7.57 -27.81
CA THR A 214 -0.51 8.75 -27.38
C THR A 214 -1.64 8.96 -28.38
N LYS A 215 -2.90 8.81 -27.92
CA LYS A 215 -4.11 9.08 -28.69
C LYS A 215 -4.11 8.47 -30.10
N GLY A 216 -3.80 7.17 -30.18
CA GLY A 216 -3.84 6.39 -31.40
C GLY A 216 -2.58 6.50 -32.27
N SER A 217 -1.45 7.01 -31.73
CA SER A 217 -0.19 7.10 -32.49
C SER A 217 0.42 5.74 -32.83
N ALA A 218 0.04 4.66 -32.14
CA ALA A 218 0.41 3.28 -32.44
C ALA A 218 -0.79 2.33 -32.28
N LYS A 219 -0.72 1.19 -32.96
CA LYS A 219 -1.75 0.12 -32.90
C LYS A 219 -1.09 -1.17 -32.44
N HIS A 220 -1.55 -1.70 -31.31
CA HIS A 220 -1.10 -2.96 -30.74
C HIS A 220 -2.05 -3.39 -29.61
N GLU A 221 -2.21 -4.69 -29.36
CA GLU A 221 -3.09 -5.21 -28.29
C GLU A 221 -2.81 -4.62 -26.91
N VAL A 222 -1.55 -4.35 -26.56
CA VAL A 222 -1.20 -3.71 -25.28
C VAL A 222 -1.61 -2.24 -25.24
N VAL A 223 -1.75 -1.57 -26.40
CA VAL A 223 -2.28 -0.20 -26.50
C VAL A 223 -3.80 -0.27 -26.33
N ASP A 224 -4.46 -1.20 -27.03
CA ASP A 224 -5.91 -1.40 -26.94
C ASP A 224 -6.36 -1.68 -25.50
N LYS A 225 -5.57 -2.45 -24.75
CA LYS A 225 -5.78 -2.68 -23.30
C LYS A 225 -5.80 -1.36 -22.51
N VAL A 226 -4.88 -0.43 -22.77
CA VAL A 226 -4.81 0.85 -22.06
C VAL A 226 -5.95 1.79 -22.47
N ILE A 227 -6.32 1.80 -23.74
CA ILE A 227 -7.48 2.55 -24.25
C ILE A 227 -8.75 2.08 -23.53
N GLU A 228 -8.97 0.75 -23.48
CA GLU A 228 -10.14 0.17 -22.81
C GLU A 228 -10.14 0.43 -21.30
N ALA A 229 -8.99 0.28 -20.64
CA ALA A 229 -8.85 0.62 -19.21
C ALA A 229 -9.20 2.08 -18.93
N THR A 230 -8.77 2.99 -19.79
CA THR A 230 -9.10 4.43 -19.69
C THR A 230 -10.60 4.69 -19.83
N ARG A 231 -11.24 4.03 -20.79
CA ARG A 231 -12.69 4.12 -20.98
C ARG A 231 -13.45 3.65 -19.74
N ILE A 232 -13.11 2.46 -19.24
CA ILE A 232 -13.72 1.87 -18.04
C ILE A 232 -13.54 2.78 -16.81
N ALA A 233 -12.32 3.29 -16.60
CA ALA A 233 -12.02 4.15 -15.46
C ALA A 233 -12.85 5.45 -15.48
N LYS A 234 -12.97 6.09 -16.66
CA LYS A 234 -13.80 7.30 -16.85
C LYS A 234 -15.27 7.04 -16.62
N GLU A 235 -15.78 5.89 -17.05
CA GLU A 235 -17.19 5.52 -16.84
C GLU A 235 -17.50 5.24 -15.36
N ARG A 236 -16.59 4.54 -14.66
CA ARG A 236 -16.76 4.20 -13.22
C ARG A 236 -16.57 5.41 -12.31
N ARG A 237 -15.68 6.33 -12.67
CA ARG A 237 -15.29 7.50 -11.86
C ARG A 237 -15.15 8.75 -12.73
N PRO A 238 -16.30 9.30 -13.22
CA PRO A 238 -16.30 10.51 -14.05
C PRO A 238 -15.87 11.79 -13.32
N ASP A 239 -15.78 11.73 -11.99
CA ASP A 239 -15.29 12.80 -11.13
C ASP A 239 -13.76 12.93 -11.13
N LEU A 240 -13.02 11.91 -11.59
CA LEU A 240 -11.55 11.92 -11.61
C LEU A 240 -11.01 12.63 -12.85
N VAL A 241 -9.97 13.43 -12.66
CA VAL A 241 -9.15 13.96 -13.76
C VAL A 241 -8.20 12.83 -14.21
N LEU A 242 -8.68 12.03 -15.19
CA LEU A 242 -7.99 10.84 -15.68
C LEU A 242 -8.02 10.80 -17.20
N ASP A 243 -6.89 10.43 -17.82
CA ASP A 243 -6.80 10.23 -19.27
C ASP A 243 -5.73 9.18 -19.63
N GLY A 244 -5.80 8.67 -20.85
CA GLY A 244 -4.93 7.68 -21.50
C GLY A 244 -5.49 7.37 -22.90
N GLU A 245 -4.79 6.62 -23.75
CA GLU A 245 -3.40 6.23 -23.46
C GLU A 245 -2.47 7.43 -23.74
N LEU A 246 -1.44 7.58 -22.91
CA LEU A 246 -0.44 8.63 -23.04
C LEU A 246 0.98 8.07 -22.91
N GLN A 247 1.90 8.53 -23.75
CA GLN A 247 3.33 8.33 -23.51
C GLN A 247 3.77 9.13 -22.27
N ALA A 248 4.82 8.69 -21.59
CA ALA A 248 5.29 9.33 -20.36
C ALA A 248 5.65 10.82 -20.57
N ASP A 249 6.34 11.12 -21.67
CA ASP A 249 6.69 12.51 -22.04
C ASP A 249 5.43 13.37 -22.32
N ALA A 250 4.44 12.80 -23.03
CA ALA A 250 3.19 13.50 -23.28
C ALA A 250 2.36 13.70 -22.01
N ALA A 251 2.47 12.79 -21.03
CA ALA A 251 1.76 12.91 -19.76
C ALA A 251 2.32 14.04 -18.88
N ILE A 252 3.66 14.20 -18.81
CA ILE A 252 4.30 15.09 -17.83
C ILE A 252 4.89 16.38 -18.40
N VAL A 253 5.26 16.44 -19.71
CA VAL A 253 5.90 17.60 -20.30
C VAL A 253 4.87 18.47 -21.02
N PRO A 254 4.62 19.73 -20.57
CA PRO A 254 3.55 20.59 -21.12
C PRO A 254 3.60 20.78 -22.63
N SER A 255 4.79 21.05 -23.21
CA SER A 255 4.95 21.26 -24.64
C SER A 255 4.65 19.99 -25.46
N VAL A 256 5.05 18.82 -24.95
CA VAL A 256 4.78 17.52 -25.60
C VAL A 256 3.30 17.18 -25.49
N GLY A 257 2.72 17.35 -24.30
CA GLY A 257 1.30 17.11 -24.07
C GLY A 257 0.40 17.95 -24.96
N SER A 258 0.68 19.24 -25.09
CA SER A 258 -0.06 20.16 -25.97
C SER A 258 0.03 19.77 -27.44
N SER A 259 1.16 19.23 -27.87
CA SER A 259 1.40 18.80 -29.26
C SER A 259 0.76 17.45 -29.58
N LYS A 260 0.96 16.43 -28.68
CA LYS A 260 0.54 15.04 -28.97
C LYS A 260 -0.89 14.72 -28.54
N ALA A 261 -1.42 15.44 -27.54
CA ALA A 261 -2.78 15.22 -27.01
C ALA A 261 -3.51 16.54 -26.73
N PRO A 262 -3.76 17.36 -27.78
CA PRO A 262 -4.46 18.64 -27.61
C PRO A 262 -5.86 18.40 -27.03
N GLY A 263 -6.23 19.19 -26.01
CA GLY A 263 -7.54 19.08 -25.33
C GLY A 263 -7.61 18.03 -24.22
N SER A 264 -6.56 17.22 -23.99
CA SER A 264 -6.51 16.33 -22.83
C SER A 264 -6.41 17.12 -21.52
N PRO A 265 -7.24 16.83 -20.50
CA PRO A 265 -7.15 17.50 -19.21
C PRO A 265 -5.92 17.07 -18.40
N VAL A 266 -5.22 16.01 -18.82
CA VAL A 266 -4.12 15.36 -18.10
C VAL A 266 -2.76 15.60 -18.77
N ALA A 267 -2.71 15.59 -20.11
CA ALA A 267 -1.46 15.68 -20.86
C ALA A 267 -0.65 16.93 -20.51
N GLY A 268 0.63 16.75 -20.22
CA GLY A 268 1.56 17.77 -19.79
C GLY A 268 1.41 18.23 -18.33
N LYS A 269 0.53 17.60 -17.53
CA LYS A 269 0.20 18.02 -16.16
C LYS A 269 0.13 16.84 -15.17
N ALA A 270 0.31 15.59 -15.64
CA ALA A 270 0.14 14.42 -14.82
C ALA A 270 1.08 14.41 -13.61
N ASN A 271 0.51 14.16 -12.44
CA ASN A 271 1.22 13.94 -11.18
C ASN A 271 1.03 12.52 -10.63
N THR A 272 0.16 11.73 -11.27
CA THR A 272 -0.18 10.35 -10.92
C THR A 272 -0.04 9.50 -12.17
N LEU A 273 0.92 8.56 -12.16
CA LEU A 273 1.27 7.73 -13.31
C LEU A 273 0.91 6.27 -13.05
N VAL A 274 0.09 5.71 -13.93
CA VAL A 274 -0.34 4.30 -13.87
C VAL A 274 0.30 3.54 -15.03
N PHE A 275 1.07 2.51 -14.69
CA PHE A 275 1.85 1.73 -15.66
C PHE A 275 1.04 0.55 -16.20
N PRO A 276 1.22 0.17 -17.47
CA PRO A 276 0.42 -0.87 -18.13
C PRO A 276 0.67 -2.29 -17.60
N CYS A 277 1.77 -2.50 -16.90
CA CYS A 277 2.14 -3.76 -16.23
C CYS A 277 3.19 -3.52 -15.16
N LEU A 278 3.32 -4.48 -14.23
CA LEU A 278 4.26 -4.42 -13.11
C LEU A 278 5.72 -4.23 -13.55
N GLU A 279 6.14 -4.93 -14.60
CA GLU A 279 7.53 -4.85 -15.07
C GLU A 279 7.92 -3.42 -15.40
N VAL A 280 7.06 -2.70 -16.14
CA VAL A 280 7.30 -1.30 -16.51
C VAL A 280 7.30 -0.40 -15.26
N GLY A 281 6.32 -0.54 -14.38
CA GLY A 281 6.22 0.25 -13.16
C GLY A 281 7.40 0.03 -12.20
N ASN A 282 7.78 -1.23 -12.02
CA ASN A 282 8.89 -1.61 -11.13
C ASN A 282 10.24 -1.09 -11.64
N ILE A 283 10.48 -1.16 -12.94
CA ILE A 283 11.69 -0.60 -13.56
C ILE A 283 11.66 0.92 -13.47
N ALA A 284 10.54 1.55 -13.84
CA ALA A 284 10.42 3.00 -13.91
C ALA A 284 10.68 3.68 -12.55
N TYR A 285 10.02 3.25 -11.45
CA TYR A 285 10.22 3.89 -10.17
C TYR A 285 11.67 3.76 -9.67
N LYS A 286 12.32 2.62 -9.91
CA LYS A 286 13.72 2.40 -9.53
C LYS A 286 14.69 3.27 -10.34
N LEU A 287 14.43 3.44 -11.64
CA LEU A 287 15.23 4.35 -12.46
C LEU A 287 15.11 5.78 -11.97
N VAL A 288 13.89 6.26 -11.70
CA VAL A 288 13.67 7.61 -11.18
C VAL A 288 14.32 7.76 -9.79
N GLN A 289 14.15 6.76 -8.91
CA GLN A 289 14.79 6.77 -7.59
C GLN A 289 16.32 6.83 -7.68
N ARG A 290 16.95 5.98 -8.51
CA ARG A 290 18.39 5.82 -8.52
C ARG A 290 19.11 6.81 -9.42
N LEU A 291 18.56 7.14 -10.57
CA LEU A 291 19.19 8.02 -11.54
C LEU A 291 18.81 9.49 -11.36
N ALA A 292 17.55 9.76 -11.02
CA ALA A 292 17.08 11.13 -10.81
C ALA A 292 17.17 11.59 -9.34
N GLY A 293 17.57 10.72 -8.40
CA GLY A 293 17.72 11.08 -6.98
C GLY A 293 16.40 11.30 -6.24
N ALA A 294 15.30 10.78 -6.76
CA ALA A 294 14.02 10.84 -6.07
C ALA A 294 13.98 9.89 -4.86
N GLU A 295 13.30 10.28 -3.78
CA GLU A 295 12.95 9.38 -2.69
C GLU A 295 11.64 8.65 -3.03
N ALA A 296 11.63 7.32 -2.93
CA ALA A 296 10.45 6.49 -3.15
C ALA A 296 9.93 5.98 -1.80
N VAL A 297 8.74 6.40 -1.40
CA VAL A 297 8.08 5.96 -0.17
C VAL A 297 6.94 5.01 -0.49
N GLY A 298 7.04 3.77 -0.01
CA GLY A 298 6.10 2.68 -0.32
C GLY A 298 6.78 1.31 -0.32
N PRO A 299 6.16 0.26 -0.94
CA PRO A 299 4.85 0.37 -1.58
C PRO A 299 3.71 0.48 -0.58
N VAL A 300 2.75 1.33 -0.86
CA VAL A 300 1.48 1.37 -0.17
C VAL A 300 0.51 0.46 -0.92
N LEU A 301 -0.01 -0.58 -0.27
CA LEU A 301 -0.96 -1.48 -0.90
C LEU A 301 -2.35 -0.84 -0.98
N GLN A 302 -2.97 -0.99 -2.12
CA GLN A 302 -4.29 -0.44 -2.42
C GLN A 302 -5.21 -1.52 -2.99
N GLY A 303 -6.51 -1.33 -2.84
CA GLY A 303 -7.53 -2.29 -3.26
C GLY A 303 -7.98 -3.26 -2.17
N LEU A 304 -7.30 -3.42 -1.03
CA LEU A 304 -7.75 -4.21 0.10
C LEU A 304 -8.85 -3.49 0.90
N ALA A 305 -9.81 -4.25 1.42
CA ALA A 305 -10.92 -3.69 2.21
C ALA A 305 -10.49 -3.14 3.59
N LYS A 306 -9.29 -3.47 4.05
CA LYS A 306 -8.62 -2.89 5.24
C LYS A 306 -7.16 -2.67 4.94
N PRO A 307 -6.49 -1.67 5.56
CA PRO A 307 -5.08 -1.38 5.32
C PRO A 307 -4.18 -2.53 5.79
N CYS A 308 -3.51 -3.18 4.84
CA CYS A 308 -2.46 -4.15 5.12
C CYS A 308 -1.33 -3.85 4.14
N ASN A 309 -0.17 -3.51 4.67
CA ASN A 309 0.98 -3.10 3.86
C ASN A 309 2.16 -4.04 4.03
N ASP A 310 2.97 -4.13 2.97
CA ASP A 310 4.12 -5.02 2.87
C ASP A 310 5.42 -4.23 2.70
N LEU A 311 6.42 -4.59 3.50
CA LEU A 311 7.77 -4.04 3.45
C LEU A 311 8.66 -4.85 2.49
N SER A 312 9.71 -4.24 2.01
CA SER A 312 10.83 -4.99 1.45
C SER A 312 11.61 -5.70 2.58
N ARG A 313 12.10 -6.93 2.34
CA ARG A 313 13.01 -7.61 3.27
C ARG A 313 14.31 -6.84 3.54
N GLY A 314 14.67 -5.92 2.67
CA GLY A 314 15.78 -4.98 2.85
C GLY A 314 15.41 -3.66 3.52
N CYS A 315 14.23 -3.54 4.13
CA CYS A 315 13.78 -2.32 4.77
C CYS A 315 14.65 -1.93 5.96
N SER A 316 14.73 -0.64 6.23
CA SER A 316 15.31 -0.05 7.42
C SER A 316 14.27 0.07 8.54
N ILE A 317 14.73 0.42 9.75
CA ILE A 317 13.85 0.79 10.88
C ILE A 317 12.96 1.99 10.51
N ASP A 318 13.51 2.94 9.77
CA ASP A 318 12.79 4.15 9.33
C ASP A 318 11.70 3.82 8.30
N ASP A 319 11.93 2.84 7.41
CA ASP A 319 10.91 2.37 6.47
C ASP A 319 9.71 1.73 7.20
N VAL A 320 9.97 0.91 8.23
CA VAL A 320 8.91 0.34 9.08
C VAL A 320 8.11 1.45 9.76
N TYR A 321 8.81 2.42 10.37
CA TYR A 321 8.20 3.57 11.05
C TYR A 321 7.30 4.37 10.09
N LYS A 322 7.82 4.76 8.93
CA LYS A 322 7.10 5.52 7.91
C LYS A 322 5.87 4.76 7.40
N LEU A 323 6.01 3.46 7.12
CA LEU A 323 4.91 2.67 6.58
C LEU A 323 3.80 2.46 7.61
N VAL A 324 4.12 2.36 8.91
CA VAL A 324 3.11 2.34 9.98
C VAL A 324 2.33 3.66 10.02
N ALA A 325 3.01 4.81 9.96
CA ALA A 325 2.35 6.12 9.93
C ALA A 325 1.42 6.27 8.71
N ILE A 326 1.86 5.79 7.54
CA ILE A 326 1.05 5.75 6.31
C ILE A 326 -0.16 4.83 6.49
N THR A 327 0.02 3.64 7.07
CA THR A 327 -1.07 2.68 7.34
C THR A 327 -2.12 3.28 8.28
N CYS A 328 -1.71 4.06 9.29
CA CYS A 328 -2.62 4.83 10.11
C CYS A 328 -3.46 5.81 9.27
N ASN A 329 -2.83 6.54 8.35
CA ASN A 329 -3.54 7.50 7.49
C ASN A 329 -4.50 6.81 6.51
N GLN A 330 -4.17 5.62 6.00
CA GLN A 330 -5.12 4.80 5.22
C GLN A 330 -6.33 4.40 6.07
N ALA A 331 -6.12 3.96 7.31
CA ALA A 331 -7.19 3.56 8.22
C ALA A 331 -8.10 4.76 8.57
N ILE A 332 -7.52 5.94 8.82
CA ILE A 332 -8.26 7.18 9.07
C ILE A 332 -9.13 7.54 7.86
N ALA A 333 -8.54 7.54 6.65
CA ALA A 333 -9.26 7.85 5.42
C ALA A 333 -10.41 6.87 5.12
N GLN A 334 -10.26 5.59 5.49
CA GLN A 334 -11.34 4.60 5.33
C GLN A 334 -12.50 4.81 6.31
N LYS A 335 -12.25 5.34 7.50
CA LYS A 335 -13.31 5.63 8.49
C LYS A 335 -14.13 6.89 8.15
N GLN A 336 -13.63 7.72 7.23
CA GLN A 336 -14.27 8.95 6.79
C GLN A 336 -15.15 8.77 5.53
N LYS A 337 -15.07 7.60 4.87
CA LYS A 337 -15.92 7.20 3.76
C LYS A 337 -17.18 6.47 4.26
#